data_a3f8e14bed436c52ba688ccad6bbae74
#
_entry.id   a3f8e14bed436c52ba688ccad6bbae74
#
_cell.length_a   1.000
_cell.length_b   1.000
_cell.length_c   1.000
_cell.angle_alpha   90.00
_cell.angle_beta   90.00
_cell.angle_gamma   90.00
#
_symmetry.space_group_name_H-M   'P 1'
#
loop_
_entity.id
_entity.type
_entity.pdbx_description
1 polymer ?
#
loop_
_entity_poly.entity_id
_entity_poly.type
_entity_poly.pdbx_seq_one_letter_code
_entity_poly.pdbx_strand_id
1 'polypeptide(L)'
;GEYSLEVVEIPGHTHGSVAFLDRAHRLLIPGDSVQQEGPIYLFGEHRDIYLYIESLEKLQELAGEVDTILPCHHSCPIGTEWIAKDLEDAEALVEGKLTGEKQEQMPCYLYQGKWTSFFGEAPETYGN
;
A
#
# COMPACT_ATOMS: atom_id res chain seq x y z
N GLY A 1 5.36 26.54 16.36
CA GLY A 1 4.75 25.54 15.79
C GLY A 1 5.41 24.47 15.46
N GLU A 2 5.33 23.97 15.62
CA GLU A 2 6.16 23.21 15.43
C GLU A 2 5.87 21.87 14.92
N TYR A 3 5.34 21.85 13.70
CA TYR A 3 5.21 20.64 12.93
C TYR A 3 6.38 20.55 11.96
N SER A 4 7.06 19.44 11.98
CA SER A 4 8.13 19.16 11.07
C SER A 4 7.77 17.86 10.37
N LEU A 5 7.37 17.97 9.10
CA LEU A 5 7.02 16.80 8.31
C LEU A 5 8.18 16.38 7.44
N GLU A 6 8.53 15.12 7.54
CA GLU A 6 9.57 14.51 6.74
C GLU A 6 8.92 13.82 5.55
N VAL A 7 9.42 14.07 4.36
CA VAL A 7 8.91 13.43 3.16
C VAL A 7 9.63 12.12 2.95
N VAL A 8 8.88 11.04 2.80
CA VAL A 8 9.42 9.70 2.53
C VAL A 8 8.87 9.26 1.17
N GLU A 9 9.76 9.02 0.22
CA GLU A 9 9.33 8.55 -1.10
C GLU A 9 8.91 7.10 -1.01
N ILE A 10 7.69 6.81 -1.46
CA ILE A 10 7.12 5.47 -1.43
C ILE A 10 6.46 5.15 -2.78
N PRO A 11 7.24 5.08 -3.87
CA PRO A 11 6.67 4.80 -5.18
C PRO A 11 6.06 3.40 -5.25
N GLY A 12 5.16 3.20 -6.19
CA GLY A 12 4.56 1.90 -6.43
C GLY A 12 3.08 2.02 -6.70
N HIS A 13 2.30 2.52 -5.75
CA HIS A 13 0.90 2.85 -5.99
C HIS A 13 0.84 3.92 -7.09
N THR A 14 1.72 4.91 -7.02
CA THR A 14 2.06 5.76 -8.16
C THR A 14 3.57 6.03 -8.12
N HIS A 15 4.15 6.48 -9.25
CA HIS A 15 5.58 6.79 -9.30
C HIS A 15 5.96 7.94 -8.36
N GLY A 16 5.04 8.87 -8.14
CA GLY A 16 5.30 10.02 -7.31
C GLY A 16 4.75 9.93 -5.91
N SER A 17 4.34 8.75 -5.46
CA SER A 17 3.78 8.60 -4.12
C SER A 17 4.79 8.94 -3.04
N VAL A 18 4.34 9.71 -2.06
CA VAL A 18 5.15 10.05 -0.89
C VAL A 18 4.32 9.87 0.37
N ALA A 19 5.00 9.64 1.47
CA ALA A 19 4.39 9.66 2.78
C ALA A 19 4.97 10.83 3.55
N PHE A 20 4.22 11.32 4.51
CA PHE A 20 4.69 12.36 5.42
C PHE A 20 4.82 11.75 6.81
N LEU A 21 5.98 11.93 7.41
CA LEU A 21 6.29 11.42 8.74
C LEU A 21 6.43 12.57 9.72
N ASP A 22 5.62 12.54 10.77
CA ASP A 22 5.71 13.48 11.89
C ASP A 22 6.26 12.69 13.08
N ARG A 23 7.57 12.79 13.29
CA ARG A 23 8.25 12.03 14.34
C ARG A 23 7.85 12.48 15.73
N ALA A 24 7.63 13.78 15.91
CA ALA A 24 7.27 14.33 17.20
C ALA A 24 5.94 13.82 17.70
N HIS A 25 4.99 13.65 16.79
CA HIS A 25 3.64 13.18 17.14
C HIS A 25 3.43 11.71 16.80
N ARG A 26 4.46 11.05 16.27
CA ARG A 26 4.47 9.64 15.91
C ARG A 26 3.33 9.28 14.95
N LEU A 27 3.21 10.11 13.91
CA LEU A 27 2.17 9.95 12.88
C LEU A 27 2.79 9.69 11.51
N LEU A 28 2.14 8.83 10.73
CA LEU A 28 2.50 8.58 9.34
C LEU A 28 1.28 8.85 8.47
N ILE A 29 1.48 9.62 7.41
CA ILE A 29 0.43 9.95 6.44
C ILE A 29 0.86 9.37 5.10
N PRO A 30 0.45 8.13 4.76
CA PRO A 30 0.96 7.43 3.58
C PRO A 30 0.13 7.62 2.31
N GLY A 31 -0.86 8.49 2.31
CA GLY A 31 -1.78 8.60 1.20
C GLY A 31 -2.55 7.31 0.99
N ASP A 32 -2.55 6.81 -0.24
CA ASP A 32 -3.26 5.58 -0.60
C ASP A 32 -2.40 4.32 -0.54
N SER A 33 -1.16 4.44 -0.11
CA SER A 33 -0.24 3.31 -0.12
C SER A 33 -0.43 2.33 1.03
N VAL A 34 -1.00 2.77 2.15
CA VAL A 34 -1.34 1.89 3.27
C VAL A 34 -2.81 2.12 3.61
N GLN A 35 -3.60 1.05 3.54
CA GLN A 35 -5.04 1.12 3.77
C GLN A 35 -5.50 -0.15 4.46
N GLN A 36 -6.55 -0.03 5.24
CA GLN A 36 -7.12 -1.19 5.91
C GLN A 36 -8.04 -1.98 4.99
N GLU A 37 -8.91 -1.32 4.24
CA GLU A 37 -9.92 -2.03 3.47
C GLU A 37 -9.58 -2.25 2.00
N GLY A 38 -8.79 -1.39 1.40
CA GLY A 38 -8.55 -1.50 -0.04
C GLY A 38 -9.82 -1.29 -0.86
N PRO A 39 -9.87 -1.63 -2.15
CA PRO A 39 -8.72 -2.15 -2.91
C PRO A 39 -7.67 -1.08 -3.18
N ILE A 40 -6.43 -1.51 -3.10
CA ILE A 40 -5.31 -0.65 -3.44
C ILE A 40 -5.06 -0.78 -4.94
N TYR A 41 -4.97 0.33 -5.65
CA TYR A 41 -4.83 0.33 -7.11
C TYR A 41 -3.38 0.08 -7.49
N LEU A 42 -3.15 -1.02 -8.21
CA LEU A 42 -1.81 -1.42 -8.67
C LEU A 42 -1.85 -1.90 -10.12
N PHE A 43 -2.68 -1.30 -10.95
CA PHE A 43 -2.74 -1.63 -12.38
C PHE A 43 -2.53 -0.37 -13.23
N GLY A 44 -2.12 -0.57 -14.48
CA GLY A 44 -1.93 0.51 -15.42
C GLY A 44 -0.56 1.15 -15.33
N GLU A 45 -0.34 2.16 -16.19
CA GLU A 45 0.92 2.87 -16.21
C GLU A 45 1.17 3.61 -14.91
N HIS A 46 2.42 3.83 -14.57
CA HIS A 46 2.85 4.56 -13.38
C HIS A 46 2.56 3.86 -12.06
N ARG A 47 2.20 2.57 -12.11
CA ARG A 47 2.02 1.75 -10.92
C ARG A 47 2.89 0.50 -11.02
N ASP A 48 3.49 0.11 -9.91
CA ASP A 48 4.48 -0.97 -9.91
C ASP A 48 4.45 -1.69 -8.57
N ILE A 49 4.02 -2.95 -8.60
CA ILE A 49 3.90 -3.76 -7.38
C ILE A 49 5.26 -3.99 -6.69
N TYR A 50 6.33 -4.09 -7.47
CA TYR A 50 7.66 -4.33 -6.89
C TYR A 50 8.18 -3.11 -6.15
N LEU A 51 7.99 -1.92 -6.72
CA LEU A 51 8.31 -0.67 -6.03
C LEU A 51 7.42 -0.47 -4.82
N TYR A 52 6.15 -0.87 -4.94
CA TYR A 52 5.21 -0.79 -3.83
C TYR A 52 5.68 -1.64 -2.66
N ILE A 53 6.12 -2.86 -2.93
CA ILE A 53 6.64 -3.76 -1.89
C ILE A 53 7.88 -3.16 -1.24
N GLU A 54 8.83 -2.65 -2.04
CA GLU A 54 10.02 -2.00 -1.49
C GLU A 54 9.67 -0.82 -0.60
N SER A 55 8.64 -0.06 -1.01
CA SER A 55 8.20 1.10 -0.24
C SER A 55 7.57 0.68 1.09
N LEU A 56 6.77 -0.41 1.08
CA LEU A 56 6.21 -0.93 2.32
C LEU A 56 7.30 -1.45 3.26
N GLU A 57 8.34 -2.07 2.70
CA GLU A 57 9.48 -2.52 3.51
C GLU A 57 10.19 -1.33 4.15
N LYS A 58 10.34 -0.23 3.41
CA LYS A 58 10.90 1.01 3.95
C LYS A 58 10.04 1.55 5.09
N LEU A 59 8.73 1.57 4.91
CA LEU A 59 7.82 2.02 5.97
C LEU A 59 7.86 1.09 7.18
N GLN A 60 8.05 -0.20 6.95
CA GLN A 60 8.14 -1.16 8.04
C GLN A 60 9.35 -0.87 8.94
N GLU A 61 10.44 -0.39 8.36
CA GLU A 61 11.60 0.02 9.13
C GLU A 61 11.31 1.23 10.01
N LEU A 62 10.38 2.07 9.59
CA LEU A 62 9.97 3.26 10.34
C LEU A 62 8.85 3.00 11.34
N ALA A 63 8.25 1.81 11.29
CA ALA A 63 7.07 1.50 12.08
C ALA A 63 7.29 1.65 13.60
N GLY A 64 8.49 1.41 14.06
CA GLY A 64 8.82 1.57 15.49
C GLY A 64 8.78 3.01 15.96
N GLU A 65 8.82 3.97 15.04
CA GLU A 65 8.79 5.40 15.36
C GLU A 65 7.42 6.01 15.16
N VAL A 66 6.41 5.19 14.85
CA VAL A 66 5.05 5.62 14.52
C VAL A 66 4.06 4.88 15.39
N ASP A 67 3.04 5.56 15.87
CA ASP A 67 1.95 4.94 16.62
C ASP A 67 0.66 4.88 15.81
N THR A 68 0.49 5.82 14.88
CA THR A 68 -0.78 5.99 14.19
C THR A 68 -0.55 6.30 12.72
N ILE A 69 -1.35 5.67 11.87
CA ILE A 69 -1.34 5.92 10.42
C ILE A 69 -2.65 6.61 10.04
N LEU A 70 -2.54 7.65 9.22
CA LEU A 70 -3.68 8.41 8.72
C LEU A 70 -3.81 8.24 7.20
N PRO A 71 -4.49 7.19 6.73
CA PRO A 71 -4.67 6.99 5.29
C PRO A 71 -5.63 8.00 4.69
N CYS A 72 -5.58 8.15 3.36
CA CYS A 72 -6.48 9.07 2.66
C CYS A 72 -7.91 8.54 2.55
N HIS A 73 -8.08 7.22 2.49
CA HIS A 73 -9.38 6.61 2.24
C HIS A 73 -9.69 5.53 3.27
N HIS A 74 -10.98 5.25 3.43
CA HIS A 74 -11.49 4.19 4.30
C HIS A 74 -11.22 4.49 5.78
N SER A 75 -10.97 3.45 6.56
CA SER A 75 -10.75 3.64 8.00
C SER A 75 -9.54 4.51 8.31
N CYS A 76 -9.73 5.45 9.21
CA CYS A 76 -8.68 6.38 9.63
C CYS A 76 -9.04 6.88 11.04
N PRO A 77 -8.14 6.82 12.01
CA PRO A 77 -6.78 6.30 11.93
C PRO A 77 -6.72 4.78 11.97
N ILE A 78 -5.58 4.22 11.57
CA ILE A 78 -5.34 2.78 11.67
C ILE A 78 -3.99 2.57 12.37
N GLY A 79 -3.76 1.35 12.84
CA GLY A 79 -2.52 1.00 13.52
C GLY A 79 -1.38 0.66 12.56
N THR A 80 -0.16 0.63 13.08
CA THR A 80 1.03 0.35 12.28
C THR A 80 1.09 -1.08 11.77
N GLU A 81 0.32 -1.99 12.36
CA GLU A 81 0.25 -3.37 11.90
C GLU A 81 -0.21 -3.48 10.45
N TRP A 82 -0.89 -2.46 9.93
CA TRP A 82 -1.36 -2.49 8.55
C TRP A 82 -0.25 -2.37 7.52
N ILE A 83 0.92 -1.86 7.90
CA ILE A 83 2.08 -1.87 7.00
C ILE A 83 2.47 -3.32 6.73
N ALA A 84 2.64 -4.13 7.77
CA ALA A 84 3.01 -5.54 7.63
C ALA A 84 1.90 -6.36 6.97
N LYS A 85 0.65 -6.06 7.28
CA LYS A 85 -0.49 -6.78 6.70
C LYS A 85 -0.61 -6.52 5.20
N ASP A 86 -0.49 -5.26 4.78
CA ASP A 86 -0.55 -4.92 3.36
C ASP A 86 0.66 -5.50 2.62
N LEU A 87 1.83 -5.51 3.26
CA LEU A 87 3.03 -6.09 2.70
C LEU A 87 2.88 -7.59 2.48
N GLU A 88 2.33 -8.31 3.46
CA GLU A 88 2.11 -9.76 3.33
C GLU A 88 1.22 -10.07 2.13
N ASP A 89 0.13 -9.31 1.97
CA ASP A 89 -0.78 -9.52 0.86
C ASP A 89 -0.18 -9.12 -0.48
N ALA A 90 0.63 -8.06 -0.52
CA ALA A 90 1.32 -7.65 -1.74
C ALA A 90 2.33 -8.72 -2.19
N GLU A 91 3.03 -9.31 -1.24
CA GLU A 91 3.95 -10.41 -1.55
C GLU A 91 3.19 -11.64 -2.06
N ALA A 92 2.05 -11.95 -1.46
CA ALA A 92 1.20 -13.05 -1.93
C ALA A 92 0.70 -12.81 -3.36
N LEU A 93 0.37 -11.55 -3.68
CA LEU A 93 -0.06 -11.19 -5.02
C LEU A 93 1.04 -11.46 -6.04
N VAL A 94 2.24 -10.96 -5.78
CA VAL A 94 3.35 -11.07 -6.72
C VAL A 94 3.85 -12.51 -6.87
N GLU A 95 3.61 -13.34 -5.86
CA GLU A 95 3.95 -14.76 -5.90
C GLU A 95 2.88 -15.62 -6.58
N GLY A 96 1.82 -15.01 -7.06
CA GLY A 96 0.75 -15.72 -7.75
C GLY A 96 -0.16 -16.52 -6.84
N LYS A 97 -0.20 -16.21 -5.57
CA LYS A 97 -0.99 -16.95 -4.59
C LYS A 97 -2.43 -16.48 -4.47
N LEU A 98 -2.76 -15.33 -5.03
CA LEU A 98 -4.11 -14.78 -4.97
C LEU A 98 -4.83 -14.97 -6.29
N THR A 99 -6.13 -15.22 -6.21
CA THR A 99 -6.96 -15.41 -7.39
C THR A 99 -7.50 -14.08 -7.88
N GLY A 100 -7.32 -13.77 -9.15
CA GLY A 100 -7.81 -12.54 -9.75
C GLY A 100 -9.21 -12.70 -10.30
N GLU A 101 -10.08 -11.74 -9.99
CA GLU A 101 -11.44 -11.69 -10.52
C GLU A 101 -11.56 -10.51 -11.47
N LYS A 102 -11.82 -10.79 -12.74
CA LYS A 102 -11.90 -9.76 -13.76
C LYS A 102 -13.03 -8.78 -13.48
N GLN A 103 -12.71 -7.50 -13.58
CA GLN A 103 -13.69 -6.44 -13.39
C GLN A 103 -14.30 -6.03 -14.73
N GLU A 104 -15.59 -5.76 -14.75
CA GLU A 104 -16.28 -5.40 -15.99
C GLU A 104 -16.10 -3.96 -16.39
N GLN A 105 -16.00 -3.06 -15.43
CA GLN A 105 -15.98 -1.62 -15.69
C GLN A 105 -14.58 -1.01 -15.69
N MET A 106 -13.58 -1.78 -15.33
CA MET A 106 -12.19 -1.30 -15.29
C MET A 106 -11.25 -2.35 -15.86
N PRO A 107 -10.15 -1.93 -16.48
CA PRO A 107 -9.20 -2.87 -17.07
C PRO A 107 -8.28 -3.47 -16.00
N CYS A 108 -8.85 -4.13 -15.02
CA CYS A 108 -8.10 -4.69 -13.91
C CYS A 108 -8.78 -5.94 -13.36
N TYR A 109 -8.10 -6.58 -12.43
CA TYR A 109 -8.58 -7.76 -11.72
C TYR A 109 -8.56 -7.47 -10.22
N LEU A 110 -9.58 -7.93 -9.51
CA LEU A 110 -9.64 -7.80 -8.07
C LEU A 110 -8.98 -9.01 -7.43
N TYR A 111 -8.03 -8.77 -6.55
CA TYR A 111 -7.34 -9.81 -5.78
C TYR A 111 -7.63 -9.57 -4.31
N GLN A 112 -8.29 -10.54 -3.69
CA GLN A 112 -8.57 -10.48 -2.26
C GLN A 112 -7.48 -11.20 -1.50
N GLY A 113 -6.75 -10.47 -0.67
CA GLY A 113 -5.74 -11.02 0.20
C GLY A 113 -6.32 -11.43 1.54
N LYS A 114 -5.46 -11.79 2.47
CA LYS A 114 -5.87 -12.17 3.82
C LYS A 114 -6.38 -10.96 4.60
N TRP A 115 -5.79 -9.79 4.37
CA TRP A 115 -6.06 -8.58 5.13
C TRP A 115 -6.69 -7.48 4.30
N THR A 116 -6.18 -7.26 3.10
CA THR A 116 -6.62 -6.20 2.22
C THR A 116 -6.89 -6.75 0.82
N SER A 117 -7.17 -5.87 -0.13
CA SER A 117 -7.40 -6.27 -1.51
C SER A 117 -6.70 -5.32 -2.46
N PHE A 118 -6.54 -5.77 -3.71
CA PHE A 118 -5.85 -4.99 -4.74
C PHE A 118 -6.61 -5.05 -6.05
N PHE A 119 -6.58 -3.94 -6.79
CA PHE A 119 -6.90 -3.97 -8.21
C PHE A 119 -5.55 -4.08 -8.93
N GLY A 120 -5.30 -5.23 -9.54
CA GLY A 120 -4.02 -5.51 -10.19
C GLY A 120 -4.16 -5.86 -11.66
N GLU A 121 -3.03 -6.23 -12.26
CA GLU A 121 -2.96 -6.64 -13.65
C GLU A 121 -3.51 -8.06 -13.83
N ALA A 122 -3.54 -8.55 -15.07
CA ALA A 122 -4.00 -9.90 -15.37
C ALA A 122 -3.14 -10.94 -14.63
N PRO A 123 -3.72 -12.09 -14.26
CA PRO A 123 -2.99 -13.10 -13.46
C PRO A 123 -1.67 -13.55 -14.01
N GLU A 124 -1.52 -13.64 -15.33
CA GLU A 124 -0.27 -14.08 -15.93
C GLU A 124 0.89 -13.10 -15.65
N THR A 125 0.59 -11.85 -15.29
CA THR A 125 1.60 -10.87 -14.89
C THR A 125 2.34 -11.34 -13.64
N TYR A 126 1.65 -12.09 -12.78
CA TYR A 126 2.20 -12.56 -11.49
C TYR A 126 2.55 -14.04 -11.53
N GLY A 127 2.77 -14.60 -12.73
CA GLY A 127 3.21 -15.98 -12.85
C GLY A 127 2.11 -17.04 -12.82
N ASN A 128 0.87 -16.62 -12.97
CA ASN A 128 -0.26 -17.57 -12.98
C ASN A 128 -0.76 -17.87 -14.39
#